data_c27035f4722087722fdb50be8aa763e0
#
_entry.id   c27035f4722087722fdb50be8aa763e0
#
_cell.length_a   1.000
_cell.length_b   1.000
_cell.length_c   1.000
_cell.angle_alpha   90.00
_cell.angle_beta   90.00
_cell.angle_gamma   90.00
#
_symmetry.space_group_name_H-M   'P 1'
#
loop_
_entity.id
_entity.type
_entity.pdbx_description
1 polymer ?
#
loop_
_entity_poly.entity_id
_entity_poly.type
_entity_poly.pdbx_seq_one_letter_code
_entity_poly.pdbx_strand_id
1 'polypeptide(L)'
;MAVLILDRVTRFLMVVAAVLAFSLCFLVVADVLGRVIFNHPIQGTPELISLSIVIVCYLQTGYAIRSGGMLRVEAITAHAPEWLARLLVAMGAVLGMVFFSVIFYGSVEGALYAWESDEFEGEGALRVPVWPAKFVIVLGCALATISYLVILLDAIRGRFSSENNNASH
;
A
#
# COMPACT_ATOMS: atom_id res chain seq x y z
N MET A 1 -18.77 11.63 6.43
CA MET A 1 -19.14 10.85 5.24
C MET A 1 -17.92 10.50 4.38
N ALA A 2 -17.04 11.45 4.03
CA ALA A 2 -15.81 11.18 3.25
C ALA A 2 -14.87 10.16 3.90
N VAL A 3 -14.65 10.23 5.22
CA VAL A 3 -13.78 9.28 5.97
C VAL A 3 -14.34 7.86 5.92
N LEU A 4 -15.66 7.67 6.05
CA LEU A 4 -16.30 6.36 5.97
C LEU A 4 -16.18 5.73 4.57
N ILE A 5 -16.25 6.57 3.52
CA ILE A 5 -16.06 6.09 2.14
C ILE A 5 -14.60 5.64 1.95
N LEU A 6 -13.65 6.46 2.41
CA LEU A 6 -12.22 6.13 2.34
C LEU A 6 -11.91 4.82 3.09
N ASP A 7 -12.46 4.62 4.29
CA ASP A 7 -12.30 3.37 5.06
C ASP A 7 -12.86 2.15 4.33
N ARG A 8 -14.01 2.32 3.68
CA ARG A 8 -14.63 1.24 2.91
C ARG A 8 -13.81 0.89 1.67
N VAL A 9 -13.31 1.90 0.97
CA VAL A 9 -12.46 1.72 -0.23
C VAL A 9 -11.15 1.05 0.13
N THR A 10 -10.43 1.53 1.15
CA THR A 10 -9.15 0.94 1.57
C THR A 10 -9.31 -0.48 2.08
N ARG A 11 -10.40 -0.78 2.80
CA ARG A 11 -10.73 -2.15 3.24
C ARG A 11 -11.04 -3.07 2.05
N PHE A 12 -11.79 -2.59 1.06
CA PHE A 12 -12.07 -3.36 -0.15
C PHE A 12 -10.78 -3.68 -0.93
N LEU A 13 -9.91 -2.68 -1.12
CA LEU A 13 -8.62 -2.87 -1.78
C LEU A 13 -7.70 -3.85 -1.02
N MET A 14 -7.74 -3.82 0.31
CA MET A 14 -7.02 -4.80 1.14
C MET A 14 -7.52 -6.23 0.88
N VAL A 15 -8.83 -6.44 0.79
CA VAL A 15 -9.40 -7.77 0.49
C VAL A 15 -8.97 -8.24 -0.91
N VAL A 16 -9.02 -7.35 -1.91
CA VAL A 16 -8.55 -7.65 -3.26
C VAL A 16 -7.07 -8.03 -3.24
N ALA A 17 -6.23 -7.27 -2.53
CA ALA A 17 -4.81 -7.56 -2.38
C ALA A 17 -4.57 -8.91 -1.68
N ALA A 18 -5.35 -9.24 -0.64
CA ALA A 18 -5.25 -10.53 0.04
C ALA A 18 -5.60 -11.71 -0.88
N VAL A 19 -6.63 -11.57 -1.70
CA VAL A 19 -7.01 -12.60 -2.70
C VAL A 19 -5.91 -12.75 -3.75
N LEU A 20 -5.33 -11.63 -4.23
CA LEU A 20 -4.20 -11.68 -5.17
C LEU A 20 -2.99 -12.37 -4.53
N ALA A 21 -2.61 -12.01 -3.31
CA ALA A 21 -1.50 -12.64 -2.59
C ALA A 21 -1.72 -14.15 -2.42
N PHE A 22 -2.95 -14.56 -2.07
CA PHE A 22 -3.30 -15.98 -1.96
C PHE A 22 -3.18 -16.71 -3.31
N SER A 23 -3.66 -16.08 -4.39
CA SER A 23 -3.54 -16.63 -5.75
C SER A 23 -2.09 -16.79 -6.18
N LEU A 24 -1.21 -15.83 -5.80
CA LEU A 24 0.23 -15.94 -6.06
C LEU A 24 0.87 -17.12 -5.36
N CYS A 25 0.45 -17.46 -4.14
CA CYS A 25 0.94 -18.65 -3.44
C CYS A 25 0.67 -19.92 -4.26
N PHE A 26 -0.52 -20.05 -4.85
CA PHE A 26 -0.83 -21.18 -5.73
C PHE A 26 0.01 -21.18 -7.00
N LEU A 27 0.23 -20.01 -7.61
CA LEU A 27 1.06 -19.89 -8.80
C LEU A 27 2.50 -20.36 -8.52
N VAL A 28 3.08 -19.91 -7.40
CA VAL A 28 4.43 -20.32 -6.97
C VAL A 28 4.51 -21.82 -6.72
N VAL A 29 3.54 -22.38 -6.01
CA VAL A 29 3.48 -23.84 -5.76
C VAL A 29 3.36 -24.61 -7.06
N ALA A 30 2.51 -24.17 -7.98
CA ALA A 30 2.34 -24.81 -9.29
C ALA A 30 3.62 -24.75 -10.13
N ASP A 31 4.34 -23.60 -10.14
CA ASP A 31 5.63 -23.48 -10.84
C ASP A 31 6.68 -24.41 -10.25
N VAL A 32 6.81 -24.46 -8.92
CA VAL A 32 7.75 -25.35 -8.24
C VAL A 32 7.44 -26.83 -8.54
N LEU A 33 6.19 -27.24 -8.46
CA LEU A 33 5.78 -28.60 -8.78
C LEU A 33 6.01 -28.93 -10.26
N GLY A 34 5.69 -28.00 -11.17
CA GLY A 34 5.95 -28.13 -12.60
C GLY A 34 7.43 -28.34 -12.89
N ARG A 35 8.28 -27.59 -12.21
CA ARG A 35 9.74 -27.70 -12.33
C ARG A 35 10.29 -29.00 -11.77
N VAL A 36 9.82 -29.43 -10.59
CA VAL A 36 10.34 -30.62 -9.90
C VAL A 36 9.80 -31.93 -10.52
N ILE A 37 8.52 -31.97 -10.84
CA ILE A 37 7.87 -33.24 -11.30
C ILE A 37 8.00 -33.41 -12.82
N PHE A 38 7.78 -32.31 -13.56
CA PHE A 38 7.72 -32.34 -15.02
C PHE A 38 8.98 -31.80 -15.70
N ASN A 39 9.93 -31.29 -14.92
CA ASN A 39 11.13 -30.60 -15.44
C ASN A 39 10.81 -29.49 -16.45
N HIS A 40 9.62 -28.88 -16.28
CA HIS A 40 9.11 -27.83 -17.16
C HIS A 40 8.58 -26.67 -16.31
N PRO A 41 9.36 -25.57 -16.17
CA PRO A 41 8.93 -24.39 -15.42
C PRO A 41 7.79 -23.67 -16.17
N ILE A 42 6.90 -23.01 -15.42
CA ILE A 42 5.91 -22.12 -15.99
C ILE A 42 6.66 -20.84 -16.43
N GLN A 43 6.62 -20.55 -17.73
CA GLN A 43 7.31 -19.36 -18.27
C GLN A 43 6.59 -18.09 -17.79
N GLY A 44 7.38 -17.06 -17.40
CA GLY A 44 6.87 -15.76 -16.97
C GLY A 44 6.42 -15.71 -15.50
N THR A 45 6.60 -16.79 -14.72
CA THR A 45 6.26 -16.79 -13.28
C THR A 45 7.02 -15.72 -12.49
N PRO A 46 8.35 -15.52 -12.65
CA PRO A 46 9.08 -14.48 -11.92
C PRO A 46 8.55 -13.06 -12.20
N GLU A 47 8.24 -12.76 -13.45
CA GLU A 47 7.72 -11.46 -13.88
C GLU A 47 6.33 -11.20 -13.31
N LEU A 48 5.45 -12.21 -13.36
CA LEU A 48 4.11 -12.13 -12.74
C LEU A 48 4.20 -11.91 -11.23
N ILE A 49 5.12 -12.60 -10.55
CA ILE A 49 5.33 -12.45 -9.11
C ILE A 49 5.82 -11.05 -8.79
N SER A 50 6.85 -10.55 -9.51
CA SER A 50 7.41 -9.20 -9.31
C SER A 50 6.34 -8.12 -9.38
N LEU A 51 5.58 -8.09 -10.47
CA LEU A 51 4.52 -7.10 -10.68
C LEU A 51 3.39 -7.23 -9.65
N SER A 52 3.00 -8.46 -9.33
CA SER A 52 1.92 -8.71 -8.40
C SER A 52 2.27 -8.34 -6.96
N ILE A 53 3.53 -8.53 -6.53
CA ILE A 53 3.98 -8.09 -5.20
C ILE A 53 3.86 -6.56 -5.08
N VAL A 54 4.27 -5.82 -6.11
CA VAL A 54 4.13 -4.36 -6.15
C VAL A 54 2.65 -3.97 -6.03
N ILE A 55 1.77 -4.59 -6.81
CA ILE A 55 0.33 -4.35 -6.77
C ILE A 55 -0.22 -4.61 -5.37
N VAL A 56 0.08 -5.76 -4.77
CA VAL A 56 -0.38 -6.14 -3.42
C VAL A 56 0.09 -5.12 -2.39
N CYS A 57 1.37 -4.72 -2.40
CA CYS A 57 1.92 -3.76 -1.45
C CYS A 57 1.21 -2.40 -1.51
N TYR A 58 1.03 -1.85 -2.72
CA TYR A 58 0.41 -0.53 -2.87
C TYR A 58 -1.09 -0.53 -2.61
N LEU A 59 -1.82 -1.61 -2.95
CA LEU A 59 -3.23 -1.75 -2.61
C LEU A 59 -3.48 -1.80 -1.08
N GLN A 60 -2.56 -2.39 -0.32
CA GLN A 60 -2.68 -2.49 1.14
C GLN A 60 -2.22 -1.23 1.88
N THR A 61 -1.38 -0.40 1.26
CA THR A 61 -0.75 0.76 1.92
C THR A 61 -1.78 1.70 2.54
N GLY A 62 -2.84 2.04 1.82
CA GLY A 62 -3.91 2.92 2.34
C GLY A 62 -4.60 2.36 3.58
N TYR A 63 -4.88 1.06 3.60
CA TYR A 63 -5.45 0.39 4.76
C TYR A 63 -4.47 0.31 5.93
N ALA A 64 -3.22 -0.03 5.69
CA ALA A 64 -2.17 -0.12 6.70
C ALA A 64 -1.98 1.21 7.45
N ILE A 65 -2.02 2.34 6.73
CA ILE A 65 -1.93 3.68 7.32
C ILE A 65 -3.14 3.95 8.24
N ARG A 66 -4.34 3.62 7.79
CA ARG A 66 -5.58 3.93 8.51
C ARG A 66 -5.87 2.99 9.68
N SER A 67 -5.50 1.71 9.57
CA SER A 67 -5.68 0.73 10.66
C SER A 67 -4.69 0.91 11.82
N GLY A 68 -3.78 1.90 11.72
CA GLY A 68 -2.73 2.10 12.72
C GLY A 68 -1.62 1.03 12.65
N GLY A 69 -1.64 0.18 11.62
CA GLY A 69 -0.64 -0.88 11.41
C GLY A 69 0.74 -0.38 11.01
N MET A 70 0.87 0.87 10.56
CA MET A 70 2.18 1.52 10.51
C MET A 70 2.54 1.92 11.93
N LEU A 71 3.63 1.34 12.42
CA LEU A 71 4.25 1.54 13.72
C LEU A 71 3.92 2.93 14.31
N ARG A 72 2.78 3.02 14.98
CA ARG A 72 2.60 4.07 15.96
C ARG A 72 3.64 3.75 17.02
N VAL A 73 4.48 4.69 17.29
CA VAL A 73 5.43 4.57 18.39
C VAL A 73 4.62 4.65 19.69
N GLU A 74 3.66 3.73 19.86
CA GLU A 74 2.77 3.66 21.02
C GLU A 74 3.56 3.57 22.30
N ALA A 75 4.71 2.91 22.26
CA ALA A 75 5.64 2.84 23.39
C ALA A 75 6.16 4.22 23.82
N ILE A 76 6.36 5.16 22.88
CA ILE A 76 6.82 6.52 23.21
C ILE A 76 5.62 7.41 23.52
N THR A 77 4.53 7.29 22.79
CA THR A 77 3.34 8.14 23.00
C THR A 77 2.57 7.79 24.26
N ALA A 78 2.62 6.54 24.73
CA ALA A 78 2.00 6.10 25.98
C ALA A 78 2.63 6.73 27.24
N HIS A 79 3.90 7.11 27.18
CA HIS A 79 4.62 7.75 28.30
C HIS A 79 4.89 9.25 28.10
N ALA A 80 4.53 9.80 26.91
CA ALA A 80 4.73 11.19 26.59
C ALA A 80 3.50 12.05 27.00
N PRO A 81 3.71 13.32 27.40
CA PRO A 81 2.60 14.24 27.63
C PRO A 81 1.81 14.42 26.30
N GLU A 82 0.50 14.63 26.43
CA GLU A 82 -0.44 14.70 25.28
C GLU A 82 0.02 15.65 24.14
N TRP A 83 0.60 16.78 24.48
CA TRP A 83 1.06 17.74 23.49
C TRP A 83 2.23 17.18 22.65
N LEU A 84 3.15 16.43 23.28
CA LEU A 84 4.28 15.81 22.61
C LEU A 84 3.81 14.65 21.72
N ALA A 85 2.88 13.83 22.20
CA ALA A 85 2.26 12.76 21.43
C ALA A 85 1.58 13.31 20.17
N ARG A 86 0.81 14.39 20.29
CA ARG A 86 0.16 15.07 19.16
C ARG A 86 1.20 15.63 18.16
N LEU A 87 2.26 16.25 18.66
CA LEU A 87 3.33 16.79 17.83
C LEU A 87 4.01 15.69 17.02
N LEU A 88 4.36 14.56 17.66
CA LEU A 88 5.01 13.42 17.01
C LEU A 88 4.11 12.80 15.92
N VAL A 89 2.82 12.63 16.19
CA VAL A 89 1.86 12.11 15.21
C VAL A 89 1.70 13.09 14.05
N ALA A 90 1.61 14.40 14.31
CA ALA A 90 1.51 15.40 13.26
C ALA A 90 2.78 15.45 12.40
N MET A 91 3.97 15.39 12.99
CA MET A 91 5.24 15.32 12.26
C MET A 91 5.32 14.07 11.38
N GLY A 92 4.96 12.90 11.93
CA GLY A 92 4.93 11.65 11.17
C GLY A 92 3.94 11.71 10.00
N ALA A 93 2.75 12.30 10.22
CA ALA A 93 1.77 12.47 9.16
C ALA A 93 2.25 13.43 8.05
N VAL A 94 2.92 14.53 8.40
CA VAL A 94 3.51 15.45 7.41
C VAL A 94 4.62 14.76 6.62
N LEU A 95 5.54 14.07 7.29
CA LEU A 95 6.62 13.33 6.62
C LEU A 95 6.07 12.24 5.68
N GLY A 96 5.09 11.48 6.14
CA GLY A 96 4.43 10.45 5.33
C GLY A 96 3.69 11.06 4.13
N MET A 97 2.98 12.18 4.32
CA MET A 97 2.30 12.88 3.25
C MET A 97 3.31 13.40 2.19
N VAL A 98 4.41 14.01 2.60
CA VAL A 98 5.46 14.49 1.69
C VAL A 98 6.07 13.32 0.93
N PHE A 99 6.43 12.24 1.62
CA PHE A 99 7.03 11.05 1.02
C PHE A 99 6.13 10.43 -0.07
N PHE A 100 4.86 10.17 0.24
CA PHE A 100 3.95 9.59 -0.75
C PHE A 100 3.56 10.58 -1.86
N SER A 101 3.54 11.88 -1.59
CA SER A 101 3.32 12.90 -2.63
C SER A 101 4.46 12.96 -3.64
N VAL A 102 5.71 12.84 -3.20
CA VAL A 102 6.88 12.80 -4.08
C VAL A 102 6.84 11.55 -4.96
N ILE A 103 6.54 10.37 -4.36
CA ILE A 103 6.41 9.12 -5.13
C ILE A 103 5.24 9.23 -6.11
N PHE A 104 4.10 9.78 -5.71
CA PHE A 104 2.94 10.00 -6.56
C PHE A 104 3.33 10.82 -7.80
N TYR A 105 3.96 11.97 -7.59
CA TYR A 105 4.37 12.86 -8.68
C TYR A 105 5.33 12.17 -9.66
N GLY A 106 6.36 11.48 -9.15
CA GLY A 106 7.31 10.77 -10.01
C GLY A 106 6.70 9.54 -10.71
N SER A 107 5.68 8.90 -10.11
CA SER A 107 5.05 7.72 -10.69
C SER A 107 4.03 8.03 -11.78
N VAL A 108 3.44 9.23 -11.80
CA VAL A 108 2.44 9.62 -12.82
C VAL A 108 3.06 9.62 -14.22
N GLU A 109 4.21 10.27 -14.39
CA GLU A 109 4.90 10.31 -15.69
C GLU A 109 5.30 8.89 -16.14
N GLY A 110 5.83 8.08 -15.21
CA GLY A 110 6.19 6.69 -15.50
C GLY A 110 4.99 5.82 -15.89
N ALA A 111 3.81 6.05 -15.29
CA ALA A 111 2.61 5.32 -15.62
C ALA A 111 2.06 5.69 -17.02
N LEU A 112 2.10 6.98 -17.37
CA LEU A 112 1.68 7.46 -18.69
C LEU A 112 2.64 6.96 -19.78
N TYR A 113 3.95 7.02 -19.52
CA TYR A 113 4.95 6.51 -20.45
C TYR A 113 4.79 5.00 -20.69
N ALA A 114 4.55 4.21 -19.64
CA ALA A 114 4.34 2.77 -19.78
C ALA A 114 3.06 2.42 -20.55
N TRP A 115 2.05 3.28 -20.49
CA TRP A 115 0.84 3.13 -21.28
C TRP A 115 1.07 3.46 -22.76
N GLU A 116 1.78 4.55 -23.06
CA GLU A 116 2.04 5.00 -24.43
C GLU A 116 3.04 4.13 -25.17
N SER A 117 4.06 3.60 -24.44
CA SER A 117 5.13 2.79 -25.03
C SER A 117 4.85 1.29 -25.06
N ASP A 118 3.66 0.85 -24.57
CA ASP A 118 3.35 -0.58 -24.38
C ASP A 118 4.52 -1.32 -23.70
N GLU A 119 5.00 -0.77 -22.55
CA GLU A 119 6.15 -1.31 -21.84
C GLU A 119 5.83 -2.69 -21.25
N PHE A 120 6.67 -3.68 -21.56
CA PHE A 120 6.54 -5.06 -21.07
C PHE A 120 7.74 -5.44 -20.21
N GLU A 121 7.51 -6.24 -19.18
CA GLU A 121 8.55 -6.91 -18.40
C GLU A 121 8.63 -8.38 -18.84
N GLY A 122 9.86 -8.88 -19.01
CA GLY A 122 10.18 -10.25 -19.36
C GLY A 122 11.02 -10.37 -20.61
N GLU A 123 12.14 -11.10 -20.48
CA GLU A 123 13.03 -11.46 -21.60
C GLU A 123 12.58 -12.75 -22.30
N GLY A 124 11.49 -13.40 -21.81
CA GLY A 124 11.01 -14.71 -22.27
C GLY A 124 9.84 -14.67 -23.24
N ALA A 125 9.22 -15.83 -23.40
CA ALA A 125 8.04 -16.00 -24.27
C ALA A 125 6.77 -15.30 -23.75
N LEU A 126 6.72 -14.96 -22.46
CA LEU A 126 5.60 -14.26 -21.83
C LEU A 126 6.01 -12.81 -21.58
N ARG A 127 5.43 -11.90 -22.34
CA ARG A 127 5.55 -10.45 -22.14
C ARG A 127 4.43 -9.98 -21.24
N VAL A 128 4.74 -9.57 -20.01
CA VAL A 128 3.75 -9.07 -19.06
C VAL A 128 3.72 -7.55 -19.12
N PRO A 129 2.55 -6.92 -19.38
CA PRO A 129 2.46 -5.46 -19.45
C PRO A 129 2.68 -4.85 -18.07
N VAL A 130 3.53 -3.82 -17.99
CA VAL A 130 3.92 -3.17 -16.72
C VAL A 130 2.92 -2.06 -16.32
N TRP A 131 2.18 -1.52 -17.28
CA TRP A 131 1.28 -0.40 -17.05
C TRP A 131 0.24 -0.62 -15.91
N PRO A 132 -0.34 -1.84 -15.69
CA PRO A 132 -1.31 -2.01 -14.60
C PRO A 132 -0.68 -1.82 -13.22
N ALA A 133 0.55 -2.32 -13.04
CA ALA A 133 1.28 -2.14 -11.78
C ALA A 133 1.60 -0.67 -11.52
N LYS A 134 2.05 0.06 -12.54
CA LYS A 134 2.34 1.50 -12.43
C LYS A 134 1.10 2.33 -12.09
N PHE A 135 -0.06 2.02 -12.67
CA PHE A 135 -1.32 2.68 -12.30
C PHE A 135 -1.75 2.37 -10.85
N VAL A 136 -1.53 1.15 -10.39
CA VAL A 136 -1.82 0.78 -8.98
C VAL A 136 -0.88 1.52 -8.02
N ILE A 137 0.38 1.74 -8.37
CA ILE A 137 1.31 2.56 -7.58
C ILE A 137 0.74 3.99 -7.42
N VAL A 138 0.33 4.62 -8.53
CA VAL A 138 -0.26 5.97 -8.50
C VAL A 138 -1.50 6.01 -7.61
N LEU A 139 -2.41 5.05 -7.76
CA LEU A 139 -3.63 4.95 -6.96
C LEU A 139 -3.30 4.72 -5.48
N GLY A 140 -2.38 3.81 -5.16
CA GLY A 140 -1.94 3.52 -3.79
C GLY A 140 -1.30 4.73 -3.12
N CYS A 141 -0.42 5.45 -3.83
CA CYS A 141 0.20 6.69 -3.33
C CYS A 141 -0.83 7.80 -3.10
N ALA A 142 -1.82 7.96 -3.99
CA ALA A 142 -2.90 8.92 -3.81
C ALA A 142 -3.72 8.61 -2.54
N LEU A 143 -4.13 7.36 -2.35
CA LEU A 143 -4.85 6.92 -1.16
C LEU A 143 -4.03 7.06 0.12
N ALA A 144 -2.72 6.78 0.06
CA ALA A 144 -1.81 6.97 1.19
C ALA A 144 -1.71 8.46 1.57
N THR A 145 -1.51 9.34 0.60
CA THR A 145 -1.43 10.80 0.82
C THR A 145 -2.73 11.33 1.43
N ILE A 146 -3.89 10.93 0.92
CA ILE A 146 -5.21 11.30 1.47
C ILE A 146 -5.35 10.76 2.90
N SER A 147 -4.90 9.54 3.18
CA SER A 147 -4.98 8.94 4.51
C SER A 147 -4.12 9.70 5.52
N TYR A 148 -2.90 10.09 5.16
CA TYR A 148 -2.06 10.94 6.00
C TYR A 148 -2.64 12.33 6.23
N LEU A 149 -3.27 12.91 5.20
CA LEU A 149 -3.97 14.19 5.34
C LEU A 149 -5.10 14.11 6.37
N VAL A 150 -5.88 13.03 6.35
CA VAL A 150 -6.94 12.81 7.35
C VAL A 150 -6.37 12.67 8.75
N ILE A 151 -5.29 11.89 8.92
CA ILE A 151 -4.61 11.73 10.22
C ILE A 151 -4.08 13.08 10.72
N LEU A 152 -3.49 13.89 9.86
CA LEU A 152 -3.01 15.21 10.21
C LEU A 152 -4.14 16.13 10.67
N LEU A 153 -5.26 16.15 9.96
CA LEU A 153 -6.44 16.93 10.32
C LEU A 153 -7.05 16.49 11.67
N ASP A 154 -7.09 15.19 11.94
CA ASP A 154 -7.57 14.64 13.21
C ASP A 154 -6.61 14.97 14.37
N ALA A 155 -5.30 14.95 14.14
CA ALA A 155 -4.30 15.37 15.11
C ALA A 155 -4.43 16.86 15.48
N ILE A 156 -4.64 17.74 14.48
CA ILE A 156 -4.84 19.17 14.69
C ILE A 156 -6.16 19.46 15.42
N ARG A 157 -7.24 18.71 15.12
CA ARG A 157 -8.56 18.85 15.75
C ARG A 157 -8.65 18.27 17.17
N GLY A 158 -7.59 17.64 17.66
CA GLY A 158 -7.54 17.07 19.01
C GLY A 158 -8.40 15.82 19.22
N ARG A 159 -8.95 15.22 18.18
CA ARG A 159 -9.76 13.99 18.25
C ARG A 159 -8.96 12.75 18.66
N PHE A 160 -7.65 12.82 18.60
CA PHE A 160 -6.74 11.73 18.97
C PHE A 160 -6.76 11.37 20.47
N SER A 161 -7.17 12.33 21.33
CA SER A 161 -7.19 12.14 22.79
C SER A 161 -8.39 11.35 23.29
N SER A 162 -9.48 11.28 22.52
CA SER A 162 -10.74 10.65 22.92
C SER A 162 -10.73 9.11 22.80
N GLU A 163 -9.95 8.57 21.89
CA GLU A 163 -9.94 7.13 21.59
C GLU A 163 -9.06 6.34 22.57
N ASN A 164 -7.98 6.95 23.03
CA ASN A 164 -7.06 6.35 24.01
C ASN A 164 -7.66 6.28 25.43
N ASN A 165 -8.58 7.21 25.75
CA ASN A 165 -9.24 7.23 27.06
C ASN A 165 -10.36 6.17 27.18
N ASN A 166 -10.90 5.71 26.05
CA ASN A 166 -11.92 4.65 26.04
C ASN A 166 -11.33 3.22 25.98
N ALA A 167 -10.03 3.08 25.69
CA ALA A 167 -9.34 1.78 25.67
C ALA A 167 -8.73 1.41 27.04
N SER A 168 -8.76 2.32 28.02
CA SER A 168 -8.21 2.12 29.37
C SER A 168 -9.27 1.83 30.45
N HIS A 169 -10.53 1.54 30.06
CA HIS A 169 -11.60 1.13 31.00
C HIS A 169 -12.14 -0.25 30.66
#